data_ea34898627b31c5f2ef3ac3b84313a59
#
_entry.id   ea34898627b31c5f2ef3ac3b84313a59
#
_cell.length_a   1.000
_cell.length_b   1.000
_cell.length_c   1.000
_cell.angle_alpha   90.00
_cell.angle_beta   90.00
_cell.angle_gamma   90.00
#
_symmetry.space_group_name_H-M   'P 1'
#
loop_
_entity.id
_entity.type
_entity.pdbx_description
1 polymer ?
#
loop_
_entity_poly.entity_id
_entity_poly.type
_entity_poly.pdbx_seq_one_letter_code
_entity_poly.pdbx_strand_id
1 'polypeptide(L)'
;FNHGLTIAERKSIVISGVKKIESFDNEEFLMETTLGFLVIKGSDLEIIKLDTYQGNVSIKGRIDSLVYLDEVNKKDKENSLLSKLFK
;
A
#
# COMPACT_ATOMS: atom_id res chain seq x y z
N PHE A 1 -3.49 2.12 16.73
CA PHE A 1 -3.05 3.06 15.68
C PHE A 1 -4.20 3.41 14.77
N ASN A 2 -4.24 4.64 14.36
CA ASN A 2 -5.20 5.09 13.38
C ASN A 2 -4.57 5.00 12.00
N HIS A 3 -5.33 4.46 11.06
CA HIS A 3 -4.87 4.38 9.69
C HIS A 3 -5.21 5.70 9.00
N GLY A 4 -4.21 6.33 8.43
CA GLY A 4 -4.40 7.55 7.68
C GLY A 4 -3.61 7.49 6.40
N LEU A 5 -3.99 8.32 5.45
CA LEU A 5 -3.38 8.34 4.14
C LEU A 5 -3.36 9.77 3.62
N THR A 6 -2.18 10.25 3.27
CA THR A 6 -2.02 11.59 2.74
C THR A 6 -1.21 11.52 1.46
N ILE A 7 -1.75 12.05 0.38
CA ILE A 7 -1.08 12.07 -0.92
C ILE A 7 -0.83 13.52 -1.29
N ALA A 8 0.42 13.83 -1.67
CA ALA A 8 0.80 15.16 -2.10
C ALA A 8 1.18 15.13 -3.57
N GLU A 9 0.36 15.76 -4.40
CA GLU A 9 0.63 15.95 -5.83
C GLU A 9 0.91 14.65 -6.58
N ARG A 10 0.38 13.54 -6.08
CA ARG A 10 0.62 12.22 -6.66
C ARG A 10 2.11 11.86 -6.71
N LYS A 11 2.93 12.55 -5.97
CA LYS A 11 4.37 12.33 -5.96
C LYS A 11 4.87 11.79 -4.64
N SER A 12 4.08 11.91 -3.60
CA SER A 12 4.46 11.33 -2.33
C SER A 12 3.21 10.92 -1.57
N ILE A 13 3.39 9.94 -0.71
CA ILE A 13 2.29 9.43 0.08
C ILE A 13 2.81 9.09 1.47
N VAL A 14 2.04 9.46 2.48
CA VAL A 14 2.35 9.14 3.86
C VAL A 14 1.21 8.30 4.41
N ILE A 15 1.55 7.15 4.98
CA ILE A 15 0.57 6.20 5.47
C ILE A 15 0.86 5.92 6.94
N SER A 16 -0.19 5.94 7.75
CA SER A 16 -0.08 5.55 9.14
C SER A 16 -0.96 4.34 9.39
N GLY A 17 -0.74 3.66 10.52
CA GLY A 17 -1.52 2.47 10.85
C GLY A 17 -1.16 1.26 10.04
N VAL A 18 0.07 1.19 9.53
CA VAL A 18 0.55 0.05 8.76
C VAL A 18 1.05 -1.02 9.74
N LYS A 19 0.55 -2.23 9.59
CA LYS A 19 0.99 -3.34 10.42
C LYS A 19 2.25 -3.98 9.88
N LYS A 20 2.31 -4.18 8.58
CA LYS A 20 3.51 -4.69 7.95
C LYS A 20 3.43 -4.52 6.45
N ILE A 21 4.58 -4.58 5.82
CA ILE A 21 4.67 -4.53 4.36
C ILE A 21 4.82 -5.96 3.87
N GLU A 22 3.89 -6.40 3.02
CA GLU A 22 3.92 -7.76 2.49
C GLU A 22 4.89 -7.89 1.33
N SER A 23 4.84 -6.92 0.43
CA SER A 23 5.76 -6.91 -0.70
C SER A 23 5.83 -5.51 -1.27
N PHE A 24 6.94 -5.24 -1.96
CA PHE A 24 7.07 -3.95 -2.62
C PHE A 24 8.12 -4.03 -3.71
N ASP A 25 7.93 -3.19 -4.72
CA ASP A 25 8.96 -2.93 -5.71
C ASP A 25 8.73 -1.51 -6.21
N ASN A 26 9.42 -1.11 -7.27
CA ASN A 26 9.33 0.28 -7.72
C ASN A 26 8.04 0.61 -8.46
N GLU A 27 7.17 -0.36 -8.62
CA GLU A 27 5.89 -0.12 -9.30
C GLU A 27 4.69 -0.48 -8.43
N GLU A 28 4.91 -1.17 -7.34
CA GLU A 28 3.79 -1.69 -6.58
C GLU A 28 4.17 -1.99 -5.14
N PHE A 29 3.27 -1.63 -4.23
CA PHE A 29 3.43 -1.95 -2.81
C PHE A 29 2.18 -2.66 -2.34
N LEU A 30 2.37 -3.70 -1.55
CA LEU A 30 1.28 -4.38 -0.86
C LEU A 30 1.59 -4.36 0.62
N MET A 31 0.68 -3.82 1.40
CA MET A 31 0.89 -3.73 2.84
C MET A 31 -0.40 -4.02 3.58
N GLU A 32 -0.25 -4.46 4.82
CA GLU A 32 -1.38 -4.71 5.69
C GLU A 32 -1.53 -3.54 6.65
N THR A 33 -2.75 -3.00 6.72
CA THR A 33 -3.06 -1.89 7.61
C THR A 33 -4.12 -2.29 8.60
N THR A 34 -4.43 -1.39 9.51
CA THR A 34 -5.46 -1.67 10.50
C THR A 34 -6.85 -1.78 9.87
N LEU A 35 -7.02 -1.32 8.65
CA LEU A 35 -8.30 -1.36 7.95
C LEU A 35 -8.29 -2.34 6.77
N GLY A 36 -7.28 -3.20 6.67
CA GLY A 36 -7.23 -4.19 5.62
C GLY A 36 -5.97 -4.05 4.79
N PHE A 37 -5.89 -4.82 3.72
CA PHE A 37 -4.74 -4.74 2.83
C PHE A 37 -4.86 -3.55 1.90
N LEU A 38 -3.73 -2.93 1.64
CA LEU A 38 -3.68 -1.75 0.76
C LEU A 38 -2.67 -2.01 -0.34
N VAL A 39 -3.09 -1.81 -1.58
CA VAL A 39 -2.22 -1.93 -2.75
C VAL A 39 -2.01 -0.54 -3.34
N ILE A 40 -0.76 -0.16 -3.51
CA ILE A 40 -0.39 1.11 -4.13
C ILE A 40 0.36 0.80 -5.41
N LYS A 41 -0.10 1.36 -6.51
CA LYS A 41 0.57 1.17 -7.80
C LYS A 41 1.04 2.49 -8.36
N GLY A 42 2.18 2.46 -9.01
CA GLY A 42 2.73 3.67 -9.59
C GLY A 42 4.01 3.40 -10.33
N SER A 43 4.85 4.41 -10.43
CA SER A 43 6.13 4.33 -11.13
C SER A 43 7.22 4.93 -10.25
N ASP A 44 8.38 4.32 -10.29
CA ASP A 44 9.54 4.83 -9.54
C ASP A 44 9.23 5.02 -8.06
N LEU A 45 8.50 4.09 -7.49
CA LEU A 45 8.14 4.16 -6.08
C LEU A 45 9.35 3.83 -5.22
N GLU A 46 9.51 4.59 -4.16
CA GLU A 46 10.66 4.44 -3.29
C GLU A 46 10.26 4.76 -1.86
N ILE A 47 10.67 3.92 -0.92
CA ILE A 47 10.41 4.18 0.49
C ILE A 47 11.37 5.26 0.97
N ILE A 48 10.81 6.36 1.46
CA ILE A 48 11.60 7.44 2.05
C ILE A 48 11.81 7.18 3.52
N LYS A 49 10.77 6.70 4.19
CA LYS A 49 10.81 6.48 5.62
C LYS A 49 9.95 5.29 5.95
N LEU A 50 10.47 4.42 6.80
CA LEU A 50 9.74 3.26 7.27
C LEU A 50 9.90 3.18 8.77
N ASP A 51 8.80 3.35 9.49
CA ASP A 51 8.78 3.27 10.93
C ASP A 51 7.82 2.16 11.33
N THR A 52 8.35 0.97 11.48
CA THR A 52 7.52 -0.18 11.81
C THR A 52 7.05 -0.14 13.27
N TYR A 53 7.73 0.63 14.08
CA TYR A 53 7.35 0.75 15.48
C TYR A 53 6.03 1.50 15.63
N GLN A 54 5.85 2.56 14.87
CA GLN A 54 4.63 3.35 14.92
C GLN A 54 3.72 3.10 13.73
N GLY A 55 4.16 2.29 12.79
CA GLY A 55 3.35 1.97 11.64
C GLY A 55 3.26 3.08 10.61
N ASN A 56 4.30 3.90 10.49
CA ASN A 56 4.32 5.00 9.54
C ASN A 56 5.21 4.66 8.36
N VAL A 57 4.72 4.91 7.16
CA VAL A 57 5.48 4.66 5.93
C VAL A 57 5.36 5.88 5.04
N SER A 58 6.49 6.34 4.52
CA SER A 58 6.51 7.43 3.55
C SER A 58 7.11 6.92 2.26
N ILE A 59 6.41 7.14 1.16
CA ILE A 59 6.81 6.66 -0.15
C ILE A 59 6.79 7.84 -1.11
N LYS A 60 7.77 7.90 -1.99
CA LYS A 60 7.75 8.90 -3.05
C LYS A 60 7.79 8.21 -4.40
N GLY A 61 7.44 8.95 -5.43
CA GLY A 61 7.34 8.42 -6.78
C GLY A 61 6.01 8.83 -7.36
N ARG A 62 5.69 8.29 -8.51
CA ARG A 62 4.42 8.61 -9.13
C ARG A 62 3.36 7.64 -8.65
N ILE A 63 2.31 8.16 -8.06
CA ILE A 63 1.22 7.34 -7.55
C ILE A 63 0.12 7.25 -8.60
N ASP A 64 -0.17 6.06 -9.07
CA ASP A 64 -1.21 5.87 -10.08
C ASP A 64 -2.52 5.40 -9.48
N SER A 65 -2.48 4.49 -8.52
CA SER A 65 -3.71 3.99 -7.94
C SER A 65 -3.49 3.47 -6.53
N LEU A 66 -4.58 3.46 -5.78
CA LEU A 66 -4.63 2.93 -4.43
C LEU A 66 -5.87 2.07 -4.33
N VAL A 67 -5.73 0.86 -3.84
CA VAL A 67 -6.85 -0.06 -3.74
C VAL A 67 -6.78 -0.78 -2.41
N TYR A 68 -7.91 -0.84 -1.71
CA TYR A 68 -8.01 -1.65 -0.50
C TYR A 68 -8.58 -3.00 -0.87
N LEU A 69 -8.02 -4.05 -0.29
CA LEU A 69 -8.50 -5.40 -0.48
C LEU A 69 -9.16 -5.87 0.81
N ASP A 70 -10.40 -6.32 0.69
CA ASP A 70 -11.11 -6.87 1.83
C ASP A 70 -10.56 -8.22 2.20
N GLU A 71 -10.47 -8.47 3.50
CA GLU A 71 -10.05 -9.78 3.97
C GLU A 71 -11.15 -10.83 3.86
N VAL A 72 -12.39 -10.36 3.85
CA VAL A 72 -13.52 -11.25 4.03
C VAL A 72 -13.58 -12.35 2.99
N ASN A 73 -13.35 -12.02 1.76
CA ASN A 73 -13.39 -13.00 0.68
C ASN A 73 -12.04 -13.20 0.06
N LYS A 74 -11.04 -13.26 0.89
CA LYS A 74 -9.69 -13.22 0.39
C LYS A 74 -9.32 -14.38 -0.52
N LYS A 75 -9.95 -15.53 -0.34
CA LYS A 75 -9.63 -16.66 -1.22
C LYS A 75 -10.01 -16.38 -2.65
N ASP A 76 -11.22 -15.88 -2.85
CA ASP A 76 -11.69 -15.64 -4.20
C ASP A 76 -11.27 -14.29 -4.72
N LYS A 77 -11.49 -13.25 -3.91
CA LYS A 77 -11.19 -11.90 -4.37
C LYS A 77 -9.70 -11.65 -4.44
N GLU A 78 -8.97 -12.20 -3.50
CA GLU A 78 -7.54 -12.01 -3.49
C GLU A 78 -6.89 -12.61 -4.71
N ASN A 79 -7.25 -13.85 -5.04
CA ASN A 79 -6.74 -14.48 -6.24
C ASN A 79 -7.12 -13.70 -7.48
N SER A 80 -8.35 -13.29 -7.55
CA SER A 80 -8.84 -12.57 -8.71
C SER A 80 -8.21 -11.21 -8.87
N LEU A 81 -8.18 -10.44 -7.78
CA LEU A 81 -7.67 -9.07 -7.84
C LEU A 81 -6.16 -9.04 -7.97
N LEU A 82 -5.47 -9.87 -7.21
CA LEU A 82 -4.03 -9.88 -7.29
C LEU A 82 -3.56 -10.39 -8.63
N SER A 83 -4.26 -11.35 -9.17
CA SER A 83 -3.93 -11.85 -10.49
C SER A 83 -4.02 -10.74 -11.53
N LYS A 84 -5.02 -9.90 -11.43
CA LYS A 84 -5.17 -8.77 -12.33
C LYS A 84 -4.12 -7.69 -12.09
N LEU A 85 -3.81 -7.46 -10.82
CA LEU A 85 -2.87 -6.41 -10.48
C LEU A 85 -1.45 -6.75 -10.86
N PHE A 86 -1.11 -8.01 -10.80
CA PHE A 86 0.27 -8.44 -11.03
C PHE A 86 0.53 -8.94 -12.44
N LYS A 87 -0.37 -8.71 -13.31
CA LYS A 87 -0.16 -9.11 -14.70
C LYS A 87 0.72 -8.17 -15.46
#